data_d0b7bc79ed4795fa8925ad93ab6a41a8
#
_entry.id   d0b7bc79ed4795fa8925ad93ab6a41a8
#
_cell.length_a   1.000
_cell.length_b   1.000
_cell.length_c   1.000
_cell.angle_alpha   90.00
_cell.angle_beta   90.00
_cell.angle_gamma   90.00
#
_symmetry.space_group_name_H-M   'P 1'
#
loop_
_entity.id
_entity.type
_entity.pdbx_description
1 polymer ?
#
loop_
_entity_poly.entity_id
_entity_poly.type
_entity_poly.pdbx_seq_one_letter_code
_entity_poly.pdbx_strand_id
1 'polypeptide(L)'
;VSAADLPRLDELVQGVLEEQPLLRRSEGKHVIELKPQVNWNKGRAVEWLLKSMCEQLGLPSGVKDRNATAMPIYIGDDVADEDAFAELNQGRGVPIVVRKTAPLRNETAADFYLRDPRQVAEFLSLFVEDDRRMFLRPAATQEAPQP
;
A
#
# COMPACT_ATOMS: atom_id res chain seq x y z
N VAL A 1 -8.00 -28.12 2.53
CA VAL A 1 -7.34 -29.20 1.82
C VAL A 1 -6.57 -30.00 2.86
N SER A 2 -6.70 -31.32 2.92
CA SER A 2 -5.94 -32.14 3.85
C SER A 2 -4.49 -32.27 3.37
N ALA A 3 -3.56 -32.57 4.29
CA ALA A 3 -2.15 -32.80 3.91
C ALA A 3 -1.99 -33.93 2.89
N ALA A 4 -2.91 -34.90 2.89
CA ALA A 4 -2.93 -36.00 1.94
C ALA A 4 -3.32 -35.60 0.50
N ASP A 5 -4.01 -34.46 0.34
CA ASP A 5 -4.47 -33.97 -0.96
C ASP A 5 -3.44 -33.02 -1.63
N LEU A 6 -2.42 -32.58 -0.90
CA LEU A 6 -1.42 -31.62 -1.42
C LEU A 6 -0.70 -32.12 -2.68
N PRO A 7 -0.23 -33.38 -2.78
CA PRO A 7 0.43 -33.85 -3.99
C PRO A 7 -0.46 -33.79 -5.22
N ARG A 8 -1.75 -34.16 -5.06
CA ARG A 8 -2.73 -34.11 -6.14
C ARG A 8 -3.04 -32.69 -6.58
N LEU A 9 -3.08 -31.76 -5.61
CA LEU A 9 -3.25 -30.33 -5.91
C LEU A 9 -2.06 -29.79 -6.69
N ASP A 10 -0.84 -30.17 -6.32
CA ASP A 10 0.37 -29.78 -7.03
C ASP A 10 0.39 -30.30 -8.47
N GLU A 11 0.01 -31.55 -8.69
CA GLU A 11 -0.11 -32.11 -10.04
C GLU A 11 -1.13 -31.36 -10.90
N LEU A 12 -2.29 -30.99 -10.33
CA LEU A 12 -3.32 -30.22 -11.02
C LEU A 12 -2.83 -28.81 -11.38
N VAL A 13 -2.16 -28.14 -10.45
CA VAL A 13 -1.57 -26.82 -10.66
C VAL A 13 -0.51 -26.89 -11.77
N GLN A 14 0.35 -27.89 -11.73
CA GLN A 14 1.39 -28.06 -12.74
C GLN A 14 0.78 -28.29 -14.12
N GLY A 15 -0.25 -29.15 -14.24
CA GLY A 15 -0.96 -29.36 -15.51
C GLY A 15 -1.56 -28.07 -16.08
N VAL A 16 -2.17 -27.22 -15.23
CA VAL A 16 -2.69 -25.92 -15.68
C VAL A 16 -1.56 -24.99 -16.17
N LEU A 17 -0.41 -24.97 -15.50
CA LEU A 17 0.73 -24.14 -15.89
C LEU A 17 1.34 -24.58 -17.22
N GLU A 18 1.34 -25.88 -17.51
CA GLU A 18 1.80 -26.43 -18.81
C GLU A 18 0.87 -26.02 -19.96
N GLU A 19 -0.45 -26.02 -19.71
CA GLU A 19 -1.45 -25.59 -20.70
C GLU A 19 -1.51 -24.07 -20.86
N GLN A 20 -1.14 -23.31 -19.82
CA GLN A 20 -1.27 -21.84 -19.75
C GLN A 20 0.07 -21.17 -19.42
N PRO A 21 1.00 -21.06 -20.40
CA PRO A 21 2.35 -20.55 -20.15
C PRO A 21 2.39 -19.08 -19.74
N LEU A 22 1.29 -18.35 -19.84
CA LEU A 22 1.17 -16.96 -19.38
C LEU A 22 0.81 -16.86 -17.89
N LEU A 23 0.62 -17.99 -17.21
CA LEU A 23 0.41 -18.03 -15.77
C LEU A 23 1.70 -18.41 -15.05
N ARG A 24 1.80 -17.97 -13.79
CA ARG A 24 2.82 -18.39 -12.84
C ARG A 24 2.18 -18.82 -11.53
N ARG A 25 2.79 -19.77 -10.86
CA ARG A 25 2.45 -20.14 -9.48
C ARG A 25 2.93 -19.06 -8.51
N SER A 26 2.10 -18.75 -7.54
CA SER A 26 2.42 -17.91 -6.38
C SER A 26 1.89 -18.61 -5.13
N GLU A 27 2.68 -18.63 -4.07
CA GLU A 27 2.29 -19.20 -2.80
C GLU A 27 1.91 -18.10 -1.82
N GLY A 28 0.77 -18.25 -1.16
CA GLY A 28 0.28 -17.40 -0.10
C GLY A 28 0.04 -18.22 1.17
N LYS A 29 -0.46 -17.56 2.21
CA LYS A 29 -0.76 -18.21 3.48
C LYS A 29 -1.91 -19.22 3.29
N HIS A 30 -1.58 -20.51 3.24
CA HIS A 30 -2.52 -21.62 3.01
C HIS A 30 -3.26 -21.63 1.65
N VAL A 31 -2.72 -20.94 0.65
CA VAL A 31 -3.28 -20.92 -0.70
C VAL A 31 -2.19 -21.05 -1.75
N ILE A 32 -2.54 -21.67 -2.88
CA ILE A 32 -1.77 -21.62 -4.12
C ILE A 32 -2.56 -20.73 -5.08
N GLU A 33 -1.93 -19.72 -5.62
CA GLU A 33 -2.54 -18.78 -6.55
C GLU A 33 -1.91 -18.95 -7.94
N LEU A 34 -2.73 -18.95 -8.97
CA LEU A 34 -2.28 -18.83 -10.35
C LEU A 34 -2.46 -17.38 -10.80
N LYS A 35 -1.36 -16.71 -11.08
CA LYS A 35 -1.34 -15.30 -11.46
C LYS A 35 -0.82 -15.13 -12.89
N PRO A 36 -1.29 -14.13 -13.63
CA PRO A 36 -0.67 -13.77 -14.90
C PRO A 36 0.84 -13.53 -14.72
N GLN A 37 1.64 -13.95 -15.72
CA GLN A 37 3.08 -13.74 -15.74
C GLN A 37 3.41 -12.29 -16.17
N VAL A 38 2.84 -11.34 -15.45
CA VAL A 38 3.12 -9.91 -15.62
C VAL A 38 4.05 -9.42 -14.54
N ASN A 39 4.92 -8.48 -14.87
CA ASN A 39 5.80 -7.84 -13.90
C ASN A 39 4.99 -6.77 -13.12
N TRP A 40 4.07 -7.25 -12.28
CA TRP A 40 3.19 -6.43 -11.47
C TRP A 40 3.18 -6.93 -10.03
N ASN A 41 3.38 -6.01 -9.10
CA ASN A 41 3.34 -6.25 -7.64
C ASN A 41 2.71 -5.05 -6.93
N LYS A 42 2.57 -5.12 -5.60
CA LYS A 42 1.95 -4.04 -4.81
C LYS A 42 2.75 -2.73 -4.87
N GLY A 43 4.07 -2.79 -4.94
CA GLY A 43 4.92 -1.59 -5.10
C GLY A 43 4.62 -0.84 -6.40
N ARG A 44 4.56 -1.57 -7.53
CA ARG A 44 4.19 -0.98 -8.83
C ARG A 44 2.76 -0.46 -8.86
N ALA A 45 1.84 -1.14 -8.17
CA ALA A 45 0.47 -0.65 -8.04
C ALA A 45 0.42 0.67 -7.28
N VAL A 46 1.16 0.80 -6.19
CA VAL A 46 1.28 2.05 -5.43
C VAL A 46 1.88 3.17 -6.28
N GLU A 47 2.99 2.91 -6.97
CA GLU A 47 3.61 3.89 -7.87
C GLU A 47 2.63 4.40 -8.94
N TRP A 48 1.93 3.47 -9.60
CA TRP A 48 0.95 3.79 -10.63
C TRP A 48 -0.23 4.60 -10.07
N LEU A 49 -0.78 4.20 -8.92
CA LEU A 49 -1.88 4.92 -8.26
C LEU A 49 -1.48 6.34 -7.89
N LEU A 50 -0.32 6.51 -7.26
CA LEU A 50 0.19 7.82 -6.87
C LEU A 50 0.38 8.73 -8.08
N LYS A 51 0.97 8.21 -9.15
CA LYS A 51 1.13 8.96 -10.40
C LYS A 51 -0.23 9.41 -10.94
N SER A 52 -1.18 8.49 -11.07
CA SER A 52 -2.52 8.78 -11.58
C SER A 52 -3.27 9.81 -10.72
N MET A 53 -3.19 9.69 -9.40
CA MET A 53 -3.82 10.64 -8.47
C MET A 53 -3.17 12.03 -8.55
N CYS A 54 -1.85 12.12 -8.60
CA CYS A 54 -1.15 13.39 -8.73
C CYS A 54 -1.50 14.08 -10.06
N GLU A 55 -1.54 13.34 -11.17
CA GLU A 55 -1.95 13.87 -12.47
C GLU A 55 -3.37 14.44 -12.43
N GLN A 56 -4.33 13.74 -11.81
CA GLN A 56 -5.71 14.22 -11.67
C GLN A 56 -5.84 15.47 -10.80
N LEU A 57 -4.97 15.61 -9.80
CA LEU A 57 -4.96 16.75 -8.89
C LEU A 57 -4.07 17.93 -9.37
N GLY A 58 -3.39 17.79 -10.51
CA GLY A 58 -2.44 18.77 -11.00
C GLY A 58 -1.21 18.94 -10.09
N LEU A 59 -0.88 17.90 -9.31
CA LEU A 59 0.27 17.91 -8.40
C LEU A 59 1.52 17.33 -9.08
N PRO A 60 2.74 17.74 -8.66
CA PRO A 60 3.96 17.06 -9.09
C PRO A 60 3.88 15.57 -8.83
N SER A 61 4.10 14.74 -9.86
CA SER A 61 3.87 13.30 -9.80
C SER A 61 5.12 12.51 -9.43
N GLY A 62 4.96 11.59 -8.48
CA GLY A 62 5.89 10.48 -8.21
C GLY A 62 6.30 10.37 -6.75
N VAL A 63 6.39 9.11 -6.27
CA VAL A 63 6.92 8.76 -4.94
C VAL A 63 8.35 9.30 -4.77
N LYS A 64 9.11 9.41 -5.86
CA LYS A 64 10.53 9.80 -5.90
C LYS A 64 10.75 11.29 -6.02
N ASP A 65 9.70 12.08 -6.25
CA ASP A 65 9.82 13.55 -6.36
C ASP A 65 9.95 14.16 -4.96
N ARG A 66 11.12 14.66 -4.64
CA ARG A 66 11.40 15.33 -3.36
C ARG A 66 10.63 16.64 -3.18
N ASN A 67 10.06 17.18 -4.24
CA ASN A 67 9.20 18.36 -4.24
C ASN A 67 7.70 18.01 -4.21
N ALA A 68 7.36 16.72 -4.14
CA ALA A 68 5.98 16.27 -4.07
C ALA A 68 5.28 16.89 -2.85
N THR A 69 4.13 17.49 -3.09
CA THR A 69 3.29 18.11 -2.05
C THR A 69 2.49 17.05 -1.27
N ALA A 70 2.34 15.84 -1.85
CA ALA A 70 1.66 14.73 -1.23
C ALA A 70 2.66 13.74 -0.63
N MET A 71 2.40 13.29 0.59
CA MET A 71 3.16 12.25 1.28
C MET A 71 2.28 11.00 1.40
N PRO A 72 2.56 9.94 0.63
CA PRO A 72 1.78 8.72 0.68
C PRO A 72 2.05 7.95 1.97
N ILE A 73 0.99 7.40 2.56
CA ILE A 73 1.04 6.49 3.71
C ILE A 73 0.52 5.14 3.24
N TYR A 74 1.28 4.09 3.45
CA TYR A 74 0.87 2.72 3.15
C TYR A 74 0.90 1.88 4.41
N ILE A 75 -0.21 1.19 4.69
CA ILE A 75 -0.37 0.34 5.87
C ILE A 75 -0.68 -1.08 5.40
N GLY A 76 0.10 -2.06 5.84
CA GLY A 76 -0.05 -3.45 5.43
C GLY A 76 0.40 -4.44 6.49
N ASP A 77 -0.01 -5.70 6.38
CA ASP A 77 0.27 -6.76 7.35
C ASP A 77 0.82 -8.07 6.73
N ASP A 78 0.91 -8.12 5.40
CA ASP A 78 1.29 -9.32 4.64
C ASP A 78 2.67 -9.15 3.98
N VAL A 79 3.28 -10.28 3.67
CA VAL A 79 4.57 -10.34 2.93
C VAL A 79 4.49 -9.63 1.58
N ALA A 80 3.33 -9.68 0.91
CA ALA A 80 3.12 -8.97 -0.35
C ALA A 80 3.15 -7.44 -0.20
N ASP A 81 3.01 -6.88 1.01
CA ASP A 81 3.08 -5.45 1.29
C ASP A 81 4.53 -4.94 1.32
N GLU A 82 5.51 -5.84 1.49
CA GLU A 82 6.93 -5.48 1.50
C GLU A 82 7.37 -4.81 0.19
N ASP A 83 6.80 -5.20 -0.96
CA ASP A 83 7.04 -4.53 -2.23
C ASP A 83 6.59 -3.07 -2.21
N ALA A 84 5.46 -2.78 -1.57
CA ALA A 84 4.94 -1.42 -1.42
C ALA A 84 5.76 -0.61 -0.42
N PHE A 85 6.17 -1.22 0.70
CA PHE A 85 7.05 -0.58 1.67
C PHE A 85 8.39 -0.20 1.04
N ALA A 86 9.01 -1.12 0.29
CA ALA A 86 10.26 -0.87 -0.41
C ALA A 86 10.15 0.25 -1.45
N GLU A 87 9.03 0.34 -2.17
CA GLU A 87 8.79 1.41 -3.14
C GLU A 87 8.65 2.78 -2.45
N LEU A 88 7.93 2.85 -1.34
CA LEU A 88 7.76 4.08 -0.56
C LEU A 88 9.07 4.56 0.06
N ASN A 89 9.95 3.67 0.50
CA ASN A 89 11.25 4.01 1.05
C ASN A 89 12.22 4.64 0.05
N GLN A 90 11.98 4.48 -1.25
CA GLN A 90 12.74 5.17 -2.29
C GLN A 90 12.37 6.64 -2.43
N GLY A 91 11.32 7.10 -1.75
CA GLY A 91 10.77 8.44 -1.85
C GLY A 91 10.51 9.10 -0.49
N ARG A 92 9.39 9.78 -0.36
CA ARG A 92 8.91 10.45 0.86
C ARG A 92 7.69 9.75 1.47
N GLY A 93 7.51 8.47 1.19
CA GLY A 93 6.39 7.71 1.74
C GLY A 93 6.58 7.36 3.22
N VAL A 94 5.48 6.96 3.85
CA VAL A 94 5.43 6.45 5.22
C VAL A 94 4.93 5.01 5.18
N PRO A 95 5.83 4.02 5.06
CA PRO A 95 5.46 2.62 5.11
C PRO A 95 5.28 2.16 6.56
N ILE A 96 4.13 1.57 6.85
CA ILE A 96 3.74 1.11 8.19
C ILE A 96 3.33 -0.35 8.13
N VAL A 97 4.04 -1.22 8.85
CA VAL A 97 3.65 -2.62 8.99
C VAL A 97 2.74 -2.82 10.21
N VAL A 98 1.72 -3.68 10.06
CA VAL A 98 0.83 -4.06 11.17
C VAL A 98 1.25 -5.45 11.68
N ARG A 99 1.81 -5.51 12.90
CA ARG A 99 2.21 -6.77 13.55
C ARG A 99 2.23 -6.61 15.07
N LYS A 100 1.91 -7.71 15.77
CA LYS A 100 1.80 -7.74 17.25
C LYS A 100 3.07 -7.32 17.99
N THR A 101 4.23 -7.62 17.42
CA THR A 101 5.55 -7.33 18.00
C THR A 101 6.32 -6.41 17.06
N ALA A 102 7.13 -5.52 17.64
CA ALA A 102 8.02 -4.67 16.84
C ALA A 102 8.94 -5.54 15.98
N PRO A 103 9.00 -5.30 14.65
CA PRO A 103 9.91 -6.04 13.78
C PRO A 103 11.36 -5.68 14.07
N LEU A 104 12.27 -6.63 13.83
CA LEU A 104 13.68 -6.31 13.74
C LEU A 104 13.96 -5.52 12.44
N ARG A 105 15.04 -4.75 12.45
CA ARG A 105 15.36 -3.81 11.36
C ARG A 105 15.49 -4.44 9.96
N ASN A 106 15.73 -5.73 9.90
CA ASN A 106 15.89 -6.48 8.65
C ASN A 106 14.71 -7.41 8.32
N GLU A 107 13.64 -7.37 9.09
CA GLU A 107 12.46 -8.23 8.88
C GLU A 107 11.38 -7.60 8.02
N THR A 108 11.46 -6.30 7.77
CA THR A 108 10.50 -5.55 6.97
C THR A 108 11.18 -4.34 6.34
N ALA A 109 10.66 -3.92 5.20
CA ALA A 109 11.00 -2.65 4.57
C ALA A 109 10.18 -1.47 5.13
N ALA A 110 9.26 -1.70 6.06
CA ALA A 110 8.52 -0.63 6.72
C ALA A 110 9.40 0.14 7.72
N ASP A 111 9.24 1.47 7.76
CA ASP A 111 9.93 2.33 8.73
C ASP A 111 9.22 2.38 10.08
N PHE A 112 7.90 2.14 10.08
CA PHE A 112 7.06 2.22 11.27
C PHE A 112 6.23 0.95 11.43
N TYR A 113 5.71 0.73 12.66
CA TYR A 113 4.79 -0.36 12.91
C TYR A 113 3.62 0.07 13.79
N LEU A 114 2.48 -0.59 13.59
CA LEU A 114 1.31 -0.56 14.45
C LEU A 114 1.02 -1.99 14.93
N ARG A 115 0.53 -2.15 16.16
CA ARG A 115 0.40 -3.48 16.78
C ARG A 115 -0.79 -4.29 16.27
N ASP A 116 -1.85 -3.60 15.90
CA ASP A 116 -3.14 -4.22 15.57
C ASP A 116 -4.07 -3.25 14.79
N PRO A 117 -5.19 -3.72 14.23
CA PRO A 117 -6.15 -2.88 13.54
C PRO A 117 -6.75 -1.75 14.40
N ARG A 118 -6.78 -1.89 15.73
CA ARG A 118 -7.25 -0.83 16.62
C ARG A 118 -6.30 0.35 16.58
N GLN A 119 -4.99 0.11 16.66
CA GLN A 119 -4.00 1.18 16.50
C GLN A 119 -4.03 1.82 15.11
N VAL A 120 -4.35 1.05 14.06
CA VAL A 120 -4.58 1.63 12.72
C VAL A 120 -5.76 2.61 12.75
N ALA A 121 -6.87 2.25 13.38
CA ALA A 121 -8.02 3.14 13.51
C ALA A 121 -7.70 4.40 14.34
N GLU A 122 -6.96 4.24 15.44
CA GLU A 122 -6.48 5.36 16.27
C GLU A 122 -5.56 6.30 15.46
N PHE A 123 -4.64 5.75 14.69
CA PHE A 123 -3.75 6.52 13.81
C PHE A 123 -4.53 7.28 12.74
N LEU A 124 -5.46 6.63 12.05
CA LEU A 124 -6.26 7.26 11.00
C LEU A 124 -7.19 8.34 11.56
N SER A 125 -7.67 8.21 12.80
CA SER A 125 -8.52 9.22 13.44
C SER A 125 -7.82 10.57 13.60
N LEU A 126 -6.51 10.60 13.73
CA LEU A 126 -5.73 11.85 13.83
C LEU A 126 -5.89 12.73 12.59
N PHE A 127 -6.02 12.13 11.42
CA PHE A 127 -6.20 12.87 10.16
C PHE A 127 -7.63 13.42 10.03
N VAL A 128 -8.63 12.69 10.53
CA VAL A 128 -10.04 13.11 10.49
C VAL A 128 -10.29 14.30 11.44
N GLU A 129 -9.66 14.32 12.60
CA GLU A 129 -9.80 15.42 13.56
C GLU A 129 -9.15 16.71 13.05
N ASP A 130 -8.03 16.63 12.37
CA ASP A 130 -7.35 17.81 11.82
C ASP A 130 -8.10 18.37 10.61
N ASP A 131 -8.73 17.53 9.79
CA ASP A 131 -9.52 17.94 8.65
C ASP A 131 -10.76 18.77 9.06
N ARG A 132 -11.36 18.48 10.22
CA ARG A 132 -12.43 19.32 10.79
C ARG A 132 -11.96 20.74 11.14
N ARG A 133 -10.71 20.93 11.52
CA ARG A 133 -10.11 22.25 11.77
C ARG A 133 -9.77 22.99 10.48
N MET A 134 -9.40 22.28 9.42
CA MET A 134 -9.10 22.89 8.12
C MET A 134 -10.33 23.38 7.38
N PHE A 135 -11.51 22.76 7.56
CA PHE A 135 -12.76 23.21 6.94
C PHE A 135 -13.44 24.38 7.67
N LEU A 136 -12.98 24.74 8.87
CA LEU A 136 -13.48 25.88 9.65
C LEU A 136 -12.60 27.15 9.47
N ARG A 137 -12.09 27.42 8.28
CA ARG A 137 -11.56 28.76 8.01
C ARG A 137 -12.74 29.72 7.91
N PRO A 138 -12.79 30.80 8.74
CA PRO A 138 -13.81 31.82 8.57
C PRO A 138 -13.66 32.42 7.17
N ALA A 139 -14.78 32.54 6.45
CA ALA A 139 -14.80 33.26 5.18
C ALA A 139 -14.18 34.65 5.42
N ALA A 140 -13.19 34.98 4.61
CA ALA A 140 -12.59 36.29 4.68
C ALA A 140 -13.70 37.35 4.56
N THR A 141 -13.88 38.15 5.58
CA THR A 141 -14.79 39.27 5.58
C THR A 141 -14.30 40.21 4.45
N GLN A 142 -15.04 40.23 3.34
CA GLN A 142 -14.83 41.28 2.35
C GLN A 142 -15.14 42.60 3.02
N GLU A 143 -14.10 43.38 3.32
CA GLU A 143 -14.29 44.79 3.65
C GLU A 143 -14.96 45.47 2.44
N ALA A 144 -16.15 46.00 2.69
CA ALA A 144 -16.86 46.81 1.71
C ALA A 144 -16.03 48.08 1.43
N PRO A 145 -15.91 48.54 0.16
CA PRO A 145 -15.27 49.78 -0.14
C PRO A 145 -16.01 50.93 0.53
N GLN A 146 -15.32 51.68 1.32
CA GLN A 146 -15.86 52.93 1.92
C GLN A 146 -16.03 53.99 0.84
N PRO A 147 -17.05 54.83 0.97
CA PRO A 147 -17.43 55.87 0.00
C PRO A 147 -16.40 56.98 -0.14
#